data_6e44c61863232081ea17d481239aecc6
#
_entry.id   6e44c61863232081ea17d481239aecc6
#
_cell.length_a   1.000
_cell.length_b   1.000
_cell.length_c   1.000
_cell.angle_alpha   90.00
_cell.angle_beta   90.00
_cell.angle_gamma   90.00
#
_symmetry.space_group_name_H-M   'P 1'
#
loop_
_entity.id
_entity.type
_entity.pdbx_description
1 polymer ?
#
loop_
_entity_poly.entity_id
_entity_poly.type
_entity_poly.pdbx_seq_one_letter_code
_entity_poly.pdbx_strand_id
1 'polypeptide(L)'
;KQRIAIAGVIAMKPECIIFDEPTAMLDPKGRSEVMNIIRKLHSEGITIILITHFMEEAADADRIVIMNSGKIAADGTPQEVFSDREAIEAAGLRVPMAADIADALRGKGIDIPQGIIDTEELVRAICQLK
;
A
#
# COMPACT_ATOMS: atom_id res chain seq x y z
N LYS A 1 -17.66 7.36 -13.00
CA LYS A 1 -17.74 8.69 -12.34
C LYS A 1 -16.39 9.11 -11.74
N GLN A 2 -15.71 8.28 -10.98
CA GLN A 2 -14.44 8.58 -10.30
C GLN A 2 -13.31 8.96 -11.26
N ARG A 3 -13.14 8.26 -12.38
CA ARG A 3 -12.13 8.59 -13.42
C ARG A 3 -12.32 9.98 -14.03
N ILE A 4 -13.57 10.45 -14.16
CA ILE A 4 -13.86 11.80 -14.67
C ILE A 4 -13.43 12.85 -13.65
N ALA A 5 -13.68 12.61 -12.36
CA ALA A 5 -13.23 13.49 -11.27
C ALA A 5 -11.70 13.59 -11.25
N ILE A 6 -11.00 12.45 -11.34
CA ILE A 6 -9.54 12.40 -11.39
C ILE A 6 -9.02 13.18 -12.61
N ALA A 7 -9.61 12.97 -13.81
CA ALA A 7 -9.22 13.70 -15.01
C ALA A 7 -9.41 15.22 -14.86
N GLY A 8 -10.50 15.66 -14.20
CA GLY A 8 -10.73 17.09 -13.93
C GLY A 8 -9.68 17.69 -13.00
N VAL A 9 -9.25 16.97 -11.97
CA VAL A 9 -8.17 17.41 -11.07
C VAL A 9 -6.83 17.48 -11.79
N ILE A 10 -6.50 16.48 -12.61
CA ILE A 10 -5.25 16.46 -13.39
C ILE A 10 -5.18 17.64 -14.38
N ALA A 11 -6.30 18.01 -14.97
CA ALA A 11 -6.36 19.13 -15.93
C ALA A 11 -5.94 20.47 -15.30
N MET A 12 -6.02 20.61 -13.97
CA MET A 12 -5.54 21.79 -13.25
C MET A 12 -4.02 21.82 -13.05
N LYS A 13 -3.29 20.76 -13.41
CA LYS A 13 -1.84 20.59 -13.24
C LYS A 13 -1.37 20.88 -11.80
N PRO A 14 -1.93 20.20 -10.79
CA PRO A 14 -1.57 20.41 -9.40
C PRO A 14 -0.17 19.88 -9.10
N GLU A 15 0.51 20.46 -8.10
CA GLU A 15 1.76 19.95 -7.56
C GLU A 15 1.55 18.80 -6.56
N CYS A 16 0.35 18.77 -5.95
CA CYS A 16 -0.04 17.75 -4.98
C CYS A 16 -1.51 17.34 -5.16
N ILE A 17 -1.80 16.06 -5.05
CA ILE A 17 -3.17 15.52 -5.09
C ILE A 17 -3.39 14.66 -3.84
N ILE A 18 -4.53 14.90 -3.16
CA ILE A 18 -4.99 14.08 -2.06
C ILE A 18 -6.11 13.18 -2.57
N PHE A 19 -5.94 11.88 -2.46
CA PHE A 19 -6.94 10.88 -2.76
C PHE A 19 -7.48 10.31 -1.44
N ASP A 20 -8.78 10.49 -1.20
CA ASP A 20 -9.47 9.96 -0.03
C ASP A 20 -10.29 8.73 -0.44
N GLU A 21 -9.84 7.57 -0.05
CA GLU A 21 -10.41 6.24 -0.38
C GLU A 21 -10.81 6.07 -1.87
N PRO A 22 -9.92 6.34 -2.83
CA PRO A 22 -10.29 6.42 -4.24
C PRO A 22 -10.77 5.09 -4.82
N THR A 23 -10.54 3.97 -4.16
CA THR A 23 -10.81 2.62 -4.65
C THR A 23 -11.89 1.87 -3.88
N ALA A 24 -12.39 2.43 -2.76
CA ALA A 24 -13.27 1.74 -1.81
C ALA A 24 -14.55 1.15 -2.43
N MET A 25 -15.07 1.76 -3.50
CA MET A 25 -16.30 1.34 -4.16
C MET A 25 -16.08 0.69 -5.54
N LEU A 26 -14.86 0.24 -5.81
CA LEU A 26 -14.47 -0.32 -7.10
C LEU A 26 -14.29 -1.84 -7.02
N ASP A 27 -14.59 -2.50 -8.15
CA ASP A 27 -14.20 -3.88 -8.38
C ASP A 27 -12.66 -4.00 -8.50
N PRO A 28 -12.08 -5.21 -8.40
CA PRO A 28 -10.62 -5.38 -8.44
C PRO A 28 -9.96 -4.78 -9.69
N LYS A 29 -10.64 -4.84 -10.84
CA LYS A 29 -10.13 -4.26 -12.08
C LYS A 29 -10.13 -2.73 -12.02
N GLY A 30 -11.22 -2.14 -11.57
CA GLY A 30 -11.32 -0.69 -11.39
C GLY A 30 -10.32 -0.15 -10.39
N ARG A 31 -10.07 -0.89 -9.30
CA ARG A 31 -9.04 -0.56 -8.31
C ARG A 31 -7.66 -0.53 -8.94
N SER A 32 -7.26 -1.59 -9.64
CA SER A 32 -5.97 -1.67 -10.34
C SER A 32 -5.79 -0.51 -11.33
N GLU A 33 -6.84 -0.15 -12.09
CA GLU A 33 -6.77 0.95 -13.04
C GLU A 33 -6.56 2.31 -12.35
N VAL A 34 -7.23 2.57 -11.21
CA VAL A 34 -7.04 3.81 -10.44
C VAL A 34 -5.64 3.85 -9.83
N MET A 35 -5.16 2.76 -9.24
CA MET A 35 -3.80 2.69 -8.69
C MET A 35 -2.74 2.91 -9.77
N ASN A 36 -2.93 2.38 -10.97
CA ASN A 36 -2.03 2.64 -12.09
C ASN A 36 -2.00 4.13 -12.49
N ILE A 37 -3.14 4.83 -12.44
CA ILE A 37 -3.18 6.27 -12.67
C ILE A 37 -2.40 7.01 -11.58
N ILE A 38 -2.59 6.65 -10.32
CA ILE A 38 -1.89 7.25 -9.17
C ILE A 38 -0.37 7.07 -9.30
N ARG A 39 0.10 5.85 -9.59
CA ARG A 39 1.53 5.56 -9.81
C ARG A 39 2.10 6.39 -10.97
N LYS A 40 1.35 6.51 -12.06
CA LYS A 40 1.76 7.32 -13.21
C LYS A 40 1.91 8.80 -12.83
N LEU A 41 0.94 9.38 -12.13
CA LEU A 41 1.00 10.77 -11.67
C LEU A 41 2.20 11.01 -10.76
N HIS A 42 2.45 10.09 -9.83
CA HIS A 42 3.63 10.13 -8.98
C HIS A 42 4.93 10.08 -9.80
N SER A 43 5.03 9.20 -10.79
CA SER A 43 6.20 9.12 -11.68
C SER A 43 6.41 10.36 -12.53
N GLU A 44 5.38 11.16 -12.76
CA GLU A 44 5.42 12.46 -13.44
C GLU A 44 5.81 13.61 -12.47
N GLY A 45 6.10 13.32 -11.21
CA GLY A 45 6.58 14.28 -10.20
C GLY A 45 5.49 14.96 -9.39
N ILE A 46 4.24 14.51 -9.47
CA ILE A 46 3.15 15.03 -8.65
C ILE A 46 3.23 14.36 -7.26
N THR A 47 3.18 15.17 -6.20
CA THR A 47 3.09 14.66 -4.84
C THR A 47 1.72 14.02 -4.62
N ILE A 48 1.70 12.76 -4.15
CA ILE A 48 0.46 12.03 -3.89
C ILE A 48 0.31 11.79 -2.39
N ILE A 49 -0.86 12.15 -1.85
CA ILE A 49 -1.30 11.73 -0.53
C ILE A 49 -2.48 10.78 -0.74
N LEU A 50 -2.30 9.51 -0.37
CA LEU A 50 -3.33 8.49 -0.50
C LEU A 50 -3.84 8.13 0.90
N ILE A 51 -5.13 8.35 1.15
CA ILE A 51 -5.82 7.88 2.35
C ILE A 51 -6.53 6.59 1.96
N THR A 52 -6.17 5.50 2.61
CA THR A 52 -6.73 4.17 2.33
C THR A 52 -6.68 3.28 3.58
N HIS A 53 -7.56 2.31 3.64
CA HIS A 53 -7.50 1.20 4.61
C HIS A 53 -7.06 -0.11 3.94
N PHE A 54 -6.71 -0.08 2.66
CA PHE A 54 -6.18 -1.23 1.93
C PHE A 54 -4.66 -1.22 1.99
N MET A 55 -4.10 -2.15 2.74
CA MET A 55 -2.65 -2.19 3.00
C MET A 55 -1.83 -2.49 1.73
N GLU A 56 -2.41 -3.22 0.79
CA GLU A 56 -1.78 -3.47 -0.52
C GLU A 56 -1.58 -2.18 -1.33
N GLU A 57 -2.46 -1.19 -1.16
CA GLU A 57 -2.31 0.12 -1.80
C GLU A 57 -1.24 0.97 -1.11
N ALA A 58 -1.16 0.86 0.23
CA ALA A 58 -0.16 1.56 1.02
C ALA A 58 1.26 0.99 0.81
N ALA A 59 1.38 -0.30 0.46
CA ALA A 59 2.67 -0.94 0.22
C ALA A 59 3.47 -0.31 -0.93
N ASP A 60 2.80 0.36 -1.87
CA ASP A 60 3.42 1.05 -3.00
C ASP A 60 3.91 2.47 -2.68
N ALA A 61 3.66 2.98 -1.48
CA ALA A 61 4.03 4.34 -1.10
C ALA A 61 5.51 4.45 -0.69
N ASP A 62 6.10 5.64 -0.81
CA ASP A 62 7.44 5.91 -0.28
C ASP A 62 7.45 6.04 1.24
N ARG A 63 6.32 6.46 1.83
CA ARG A 63 6.14 6.67 3.26
C ARG A 63 4.71 6.36 3.67
N ILE A 64 4.55 5.70 4.81
CA ILE A 64 3.26 5.39 5.42
C ILE A 64 3.16 6.11 6.76
N VAL A 65 1.99 6.70 7.01
CA VAL A 65 1.60 7.24 8.30
C VAL A 65 0.34 6.52 8.78
N ILE A 66 0.43 5.77 9.86
CA ILE A 66 -0.74 5.15 10.50
C ILE A 66 -1.30 6.12 11.54
N MET A 67 -2.59 6.42 11.39
CA MET A 67 -3.32 7.25 12.35
C MET A 67 -4.28 6.39 13.16
N ASN A 68 -4.26 6.57 14.48
CA ASN A 68 -5.20 5.95 15.40
C ASN A 68 -5.69 6.97 16.41
N SER A 69 -7.00 7.12 16.54
CA SER A 69 -7.65 8.01 17.53
C SER A 69 -7.11 9.45 17.49
N GLY A 70 -6.87 9.99 16.29
CA GLY A 70 -6.36 11.35 16.07
C GLY A 70 -4.87 11.54 16.37
N LYS A 71 -4.11 10.46 16.55
CA LYS A 71 -2.65 10.48 16.78
C LYS A 71 -1.94 9.64 15.73
N ILE A 72 -0.69 9.97 15.47
CA ILE A 72 0.20 9.14 14.66
C ILE A 72 0.60 7.94 15.53
N ALA A 73 0.28 6.74 15.05
CA ALA A 73 0.65 5.47 15.69
C ALA A 73 1.95 4.92 15.13
N ALA A 74 2.18 5.07 13.81
CA ALA A 74 3.44 4.70 13.15
C ALA A 74 3.71 5.65 11.98
N ASP A 75 4.98 5.85 11.65
CA ASP A 75 5.45 6.71 10.56
C ASP A 75 6.80 6.19 10.05
N GLY A 76 6.91 5.85 8.78
CA GLY A 76 8.13 5.32 8.19
C GLY A 76 7.94 4.79 6.78
N THR A 77 8.93 4.07 6.29
CA THR A 77 8.83 3.31 5.04
C THR A 77 7.83 2.15 5.18
N PRO A 78 7.28 1.65 4.07
CA PRO A 78 6.38 0.48 4.13
C PRO A 78 6.99 -0.71 4.89
N GLN A 79 8.27 -1.00 4.68
CA GLN A 79 8.97 -2.10 5.36
C GLN A 79 9.05 -1.89 6.87
N GLU A 80 9.38 -0.67 7.33
CA GLU A 80 9.45 -0.33 8.75
C GLU A 80 8.07 -0.44 9.40
N VAL A 81 7.06 0.20 8.78
CA VAL A 81 5.70 0.25 9.33
C VAL A 81 5.06 -1.14 9.36
N PHE A 82 5.17 -1.93 8.28
CA PHE A 82 4.59 -3.28 8.24
C PHE A 82 5.35 -4.32 9.09
N SER A 83 6.56 -3.99 9.56
CA SER A 83 7.28 -4.80 10.55
C SER A 83 6.75 -4.60 11.97
N ASP A 84 6.11 -3.47 12.27
CA ASP A 84 5.48 -3.16 13.56
C ASP A 84 4.02 -3.66 13.60
N ARG A 85 3.87 -4.98 13.77
CA ARG A 85 2.54 -5.62 13.82
C ARG A 85 1.68 -5.09 14.96
N GLU A 86 2.30 -4.76 16.10
CA GLU A 86 1.59 -4.28 17.28
C GLU A 86 0.91 -2.92 17.00
N ALA A 87 1.63 -2.00 16.36
CA ALA A 87 1.07 -0.70 15.94
C ALA A 87 -0.06 -0.86 14.92
N ILE A 88 0.08 -1.77 13.96
CA ILE A 88 -0.94 -2.05 12.94
C ILE A 88 -2.21 -2.63 13.56
N GLU A 89 -2.07 -3.65 14.40
CA GLU A 89 -3.20 -4.31 15.09
C GLU A 89 -3.90 -3.35 16.06
N ALA A 90 -3.13 -2.53 16.80
CA ALA A 90 -3.68 -1.51 17.68
C ALA A 90 -4.49 -0.44 16.93
N ALA A 91 -4.15 -0.19 15.66
CA ALA A 91 -4.92 0.68 14.78
C ALA A 91 -6.14 -0.01 14.13
N GLY A 92 -6.38 -1.30 14.40
CA GLY A 92 -7.46 -2.08 13.80
C GLY A 92 -7.21 -2.47 12.34
N LEU A 93 -5.97 -2.36 11.89
CA LEU A 93 -5.52 -2.69 10.53
C LEU A 93 -4.91 -4.10 10.49
N ARG A 94 -4.61 -4.59 9.29
CA ARG A 94 -3.89 -5.83 9.05
C ARG A 94 -2.69 -5.56 8.16
N VAL A 95 -1.62 -6.33 8.31
CA VAL A 95 -0.50 -6.28 7.37
C VAL A 95 -0.94 -6.80 5.99
N PRO A 96 -0.23 -6.46 4.90
CA PRO A 96 -0.46 -7.05 3.58
C PRO A 96 -0.44 -8.58 3.64
N MET A 97 -1.30 -9.23 2.83
CA MET A 97 -1.40 -10.69 2.80
C MET A 97 -0.06 -11.36 2.47
N ALA A 98 0.75 -10.75 1.60
CA ALA A 98 2.08 -11.24 1.26
C ALA A 98 3.01 -11.32 2.48
N ALA A 99 2.95 -10.31 3.37
CA ALA A 99 3.71 -10.29 4.61
C ALA A 99 3.27 -11.41 5.57
N ASP A 100 1.95 -11.60 5.74
CA ASP A 100 1.41 -12.69 6.59
C ASP A 100 1.84 -14.07 6.10
N ILE A 101 1.79 -14.32 4.80
CA ILE A 101 2.21 -15.59 4.20
C ILE A 101 3.72 -15.78 4.36
N ALA A 102 4.53 -14.75 4.11
CA ALA A 102 5.98 -14.81 4.27
C ALA A 102 6.37 -15.16 5.71
N ASP A 103 5.72 -14.54 6.70
CA ASP A 103 5.95 -14.82 8.11
C ASP A 103 5.54 -16.24 8.49
N ALA A 104 4.39 -16.71 8.00
CA ALA A 104 3.93 -18.07 8.24
C ALA A 104 4.88 -19.13 7.64
N LEU A 105 5.45 -18.87 6.46
CA LEU A 105 6.44 -19.74 5.82
C LEU A 105 7.75 -19.77 6.62
N ARG A 106 8.26 -18.60 7.07
CA ARG A 106 9.44 -18.52 7.95
C ARG A 106 9.22 -19.26 9.27
N GLY A 107 8.04 -19.13 9.85
CA GLY A 107 7.67 -19.86 11.07
C GLY A 107 7.68 -21.39 10.91
N LYS A 108 7.57 -21.89 9.68
CA LYS A 108 7.71 -23.32 9.34
C LYS A 108 9.13 -23.71 8.93
N GLY A 109 10.10 -22.81 9.06
CA GLY A 109 11.51 -23.07 8.73
C GLY A 109 11.82 -22.95 7.23
N ILE A 110 10.92 -22.38 6.43
CA ILE A 110 11.17 -22.12 5.02
C ILE A 110 11.97 -20.81 4.89
N ASP A 111 13.05 -20.84 4.12
CA ASP A 111 13.95 -19.68 3.97
C ASP A 111 13.33 -18.66 3.00
N ILE A 112 12.54 -17.77 3.56
CA ILE A 112 11.91 -16.64 2.87
C ILE A 112 12.54 -15.34 3.37
N PRO A 113 12.98 -14.41 2.48
CA PRO A 113 13.53 -13.12 2.86
C PRO A 113 12.62 -12.35 3.82
N GLN A 114 13.23 -11.52 4.68
CA GLN A 114 12.49 -10.60 5.53
C GLN A 114 12.02 -9.37 4.74
N GLY A 115 10.97 -8.69 5.23
CA GLY A 115 10.49 -7.43 4.66
C GLY A 115 9.67 -7.57 3.38
N ILE A 116 9.25 -8.79 3.02
CA ILE A 116 8.32 -8.99 1.89
C ILE A 116 6.95 -8.44 2.28
N ILE A 117 6.47 -7.49 1.49
CA ILE A 117 5.15 -6.87 1.65
C ILE A 117 4.33 -6.91 0.35
N ASP A 118 4.98 -7.21 -0.77
CA ASP A 118 4.38 -7.26 -2.10
C ASP A 118 4.19 -8.70 -2.59
N THR A 119 3.07 -8.95 -3.28
CA THR A 119 2.70 -10.30 -3.74
C THR A 119 3.65 -10.83 -4.82
N GLU A 120 4.13 -9.97 -5.72
CA GLU A 120 5.05 -10.42 -6.79
C GLU A 120 6.41 -10.77 -6.21
N GLU A 121 6.86 -10.02 -5.19
CA GLU A 121 8.09 -10.31 -4.46
C GLU A 121 7.99 -11.65 -3.73
N LEU A 122 6.87 -11.92 -3.06
CA LEU A 122 6.61 -13.20 -2.41
C LEU A 122 6.64 -14.36 -3.41
N VAL A 123 5.96 -14.21 -4.54
CA VAL A 123 5.94 -15.23 -5.59
C VAL A 123 7.36 -15.52 -6.11
N ARG A 124 8.15 -14.47 -6.37
CA ARG A 124 9.55 -14.63 -6.78
C ARG A 124 10.37 -15.37 -5.74
N ALA A 125 10.24 -15.02 -4.47
CA ALA A 125 10.94 -15.69 -3.37
C ALA A 125 10.56 -17.17 -3.28
N ILE A 126 9.27 -17.52 -3.37
CA ILE A 126 8.81 -18.91 -3.36
C ILE A 126 9.33 -19.70 -4.57
N CYS A 127 9.32 -19.11 -5.76
CA CYS A 127 9.82 -19.78 -6.98
C CYS A 127 11.35 -20.03 -6.95
N GLN A 128 12.10 -19.34 -6.10
CA GLN A 128 13.54 -19.52 -5.91
C GLN A 128 13.89 -20.58 -4.87
N LEU A 129 12.90 -21.05 -4.10
CA LEU A 129 13.09 -22.18 -3.16
C LEU A 129 13.39 -23.44 -3.98
N LYS A 130 14.55 -24.06 -3.71
CA LYS A 130 14.99 -25.33 -4.30
C LYS A 130 14.72 -26.48 -3.35
#